data_3be220749fba6aceeb7909fddbdfa498
#
_entry.id   3be220749fba6aceeb7909fddbdfa498
#
_cell.length_a   1.000
_cell.length_b   1.000
_cell.length_c   1.000
_cell.angle_alpha   90.00
_cell.angle_beta   90.00
_cell.angle_gamma   90.00
#
_symmetry.space_group_name_H-M   'P 1'
#
loop_
_entity.id
_entity.type
_entity.pdbx_description
1 polymer ?
#
loop_
_entity_poly.entity_id
_entity_poly.type
_entity_poly.pdbx_seq_one_letter_code
_entity_poly.pdbx_strand_id
1 'polypeptide(L)'
;RHFIYTKVNGLKKKLAEKYYRDVLDIHGQYGEDIILDRLMGNPGGGFYIDIGANDPNKFSNTRRFYARGWSGINIEPNPVKFRDICNWRQRDVNLNVGVGPNPAVLPFYVIDPDT
;
A
#
# COMPACT_ATOMS: atom_id res chain seq x y z
N ARG A 1 -10.51 14.54 17.20
CA ARG A 1 -10.84 13.51 18.22
C ARG A 1 -9.66 12.60 18.35
N HIS A 2 -8.88 12.72 19.45
CA HIS A 2 -7.79 11.83 19.77
C HIS A 2 -8.37 10.50 20.26
N PHE A 3 -8.14 9.42 19.51
CA PHE A 3 -8.38 8.09 20.03
C PHE A 3 -7.19 7.69 20.89
N ILE A 4 -7.40 7.60 22.21
CA ILE A 4 -6.43 7.09 23.16
C ILE A 4 -6.47 5.56 23.08
N TYR A 5 -5.40 4.95 22.55
CA TYR A 5 -5.31 3.50 22.36
C TYR A 5 -4.62 2.84 23.56
N THR A 6 -5.38 2.16 24.39
CA THR A 6 -4.87 1.14 25.34
C THR A 6 -4.70 -0.20 24.59
N LYS A 7 -4.06 -1.23 25.18
CA LYS A 7 -3.90 -2.57 24.56
C LYS A 7 -5.22 -3.17 24.05
N VAL A 8 -6.34 -2.92 24.72
CA VAL A 8 -7.69 -3.34 24.27
C VAL A 8 -8.08 -2.66 22.97
N ASN A 9 -7.62 -1.44 22.75
CA ASN A 9 -7.85 -0.69 21.52
C ASN A 9 -7.04 -1.22 20.32
N GLY A 10 -5.87 -1.83 20.56
CA GLY A 10 -5.07 -2.47 19.51
C GLY A 10 -5.80 -3.63 18.83
N LEU A 11 -6.48 -4.48 19.61
CA LEU A 11 -7.29 -5.58 19.06
C LEU A 11 -8.51 -5.04 18.31
N LYS A 12 -9.22 -4.06 18.88
CA LYS A 12 -10.35 -3.40 18.22
C LYS A 12 -9.93 -2.75 16.91
N LYS A 13 -8.77 -2.09 16.89
CA LYS A 13 -8.19 -1.50 15.68
C LYS A 13 -7.92 -2.56 14.60
N LYS A 14 -7.26 -3.68 14.97
CA LYS A 14 -6.99 -4.79 14.04
C LYS A 14 -8.28 -5.40 13.46
N LEU A 15 -9.31 -5.56 14.29
CA LEU A 15 -10.62 -6.06 13.85
C LEU A 15 -11.32 -5.08 12.93
N ALA A 16 -11.27 -3.78 13.21
CA ALA A 16 -11.83 -2.75 12.34
C ALA A 16 -11.08 -2.70 11.00
N GLU A 17 -9.74 -2.71 11.00
CA GLU A 17 -8.94 -2.75 9.77
C GLU A 17 -9.26 -3.99 8.92
N LYS A 18 -9.43 -5.15 9.58
CA LYS A 18 -9.86 -6.37 8.90
C LYS A 18 -11.26 -6.22 8.32
N TYR A 19 -12.20 -5.66 9.06
CA TYR A 19 -13.56 -5.41 8.57
C TYR A 19 -13.56 -4.49 7.35
N TYR A 20 -12.80 -3.40 7.39
CA TYR A 20 -12.69 -2.48 6.25
C TYR A 20 -12.13 -3.18 5.01
N ARG A 21 -11.11 -4.02 5.14
CA ARG A 21 -10.55 -4.77 4.01
C ARG A 21 -11.48 -5.87 3.50
N ASP A 22 -11.96 -6.73 4.41
CA ASP A 22 -12.62 -7.98 4.04
C ASP A 22 -14.11 -7.78 3.70
N VAL A 23 -14.74 -6.78 4.30
CA VAL A 23 -16.18 -6.53 4.14
C VAL A 23 -16.45 -5.32 3.25
N LEU A 24 -15.73 -4.21 3.47
CA LEU A 24 -15.94 -2.98 2.72
C LEU A 24 -15.00 -2.81 1.53
N ASP A 25 -14.04 -3.73 1.36
CA ASP A 25 -13.04 -3.70 0.29
C ASP A 25 -12.28 -2.36 0.24
N ILE A 26 -11.91 -1.83 1.41
CA ILE A 26 -11.13 -0.59 1.58
C ILE A 26 -9.71 -0.96 1.96
N HIS A 27 -8.76 -0.61 1.11
CA HIS A 27 -7.34 -0.93 1.28
C HIS A 27 -6.46 0.27 1.60
N GLY A 28 -6.82 1.46 1.15
CA GLY A 28 -6.14 2.71 1.49
C GLY A 28 -6.20 3.01 3.00
N GLN A 29 -5.21 3.73 3.52
CA GLN A 29 -5.11 4.03 4.95
C GLN A 29 -6.32 4.85 5.47
N TYR A 30 -6.81 5.76 4.65
CA TYR A 30 -7.95 6.64 4.94
C TYR A 30 -9.06 6.51 3.88
N GLY A 31 -9.05 5.44 3.07
CA GLY A 31 -10.02 5.21 2.01
C GLY A 31 -9.72 5.96 0.71
N GLU A 32 -8.45 6.35 0.50
CA GLU A 32 -8.01 7.04 -0.72
C GLU A 32 -8.28 6.21 -1.97
N ASP A 33 -8.17 4.90 -1.88
CA ASP A 33 -8.46 3.96 -2.96
C ASP A 33 -9.91 4.05 -3.44
N ILE A 34 -10.87 4.30 -2.54
CA ILE A 34 -12.28 4.54 -2.89
C ILE A 34 -12.46 5.87 -3.61
N ILE A 35 -11.77 6.92 -3.12
CA ILE A 35 -11.85 8.25 -3.72
C ILE A 35 -11.27 8.21 -5.13
N LEU A 36 -10.10 7.61 -5.30
CA LEU A 36 -9.45 7.44 -6.60
C LEU A 36 -10.35 6.64 -7.57
N ASP A 37 -10.94 5.56 -7.11
CA ASP A 37 -11.85 4.74 -7.90
C ASP A 37 -13.04 5.54 -8.42
N ARG A 38 -13.65 6.36 -7.58
CA ARG A 38 -14.76 7.25 -7.97
C ARG A 38 -14.32 8.32 -8.97
N LEU A 39 -13.16 8.93 -8.74
CA LEU A 39 -12.61 9.97 -9.63
C LEU A 39 -12.25 9.39 -11.02
N MET A 40 -11.73 8.17 -11.07
CA MET A 40 -11.37 7.50 -12.31
C MET A 40 -12.58 6.94 -13.07
N GLY A 41 -13.79 6.98 -12.50
CA GLY A 41 -15.00 6.49 -13.15
C GLY A 41 -15.03 4.99 -13.38
N ASN A 42 -14.30 4.22 -12.57
CA ASN A 42 -14.25 2.76 -12.62
C ASN A 42 -13.90 2.18 -14.01
N PRO A 43 -12.82 2.60 -14.67
CA PRO A 43 -12.42 2.04 -15.95
C PRO A 43 -12.04 0.56 -15.82
N GLY A 44 -12.34 -0.24 -16.83
CA GLY A 44 -12.09 -1.68 -16.88
C GLY A 44 -10.62 -2.09 -16.94
N GLY A 45 -9.68 -1.14 -16.93
CA GLY A 45 -8.25 -1.35 -16.94
C GLY A 45 -7.50 -0.03 -16.94
N GLY A 46 -6.23 -0.06 -16.56
CA GLY A 46 -5.38 1.12 -16.51
C GLY A 46 -3.98 0.81 -16.03
N PHE A 47 -3.23 1.86 -15.79
CA PHE A 47 -1.85 1.80 -15.34
C PHE A 47 -1.64 2.75 -14.17
N TYR A 48 -0.81 2.34 -13.20
CA TYR A 48 -0.44 3.16 -12.06
C TYR A 48 1.06 3.14 -11.79
N ILE A 49 1.51 4.16 -11.07
CA ILE A 49 2.85 4.22 -10.48
C ILE A 49 2.64 4.45 -8.97
N ASP A 50 3.09 3.49 -8.16
CA ASP A 50 2.98 3.52 -6.71
C ASP A 50 4.37 3.77 -6.11
N ILE A 51 4.58 4.96 -5.57
CA ILE A 51 5.85 5.39 -4.99
C ILE A 51 5.76 5.25 -3.47
N GLY A 52 6.63 4.42 -2.89
CA GLY A 52 6.54 4.03 -1.49
C GLY A 52 5.43 3.02 -1.26
N ALA A 53 5.38 1.98 -2.10
CA ALA A 53 4.28 1.03 -2.14
C ALA A 53 4.07 0.24 -0.84
N ASN A 54 5.11 0.09 -0.02
CA ASN A 54 5.10 -0.49 1.33
C ASN A 54 4.51 -1.90 1.38
N ASP A 55 3.23 -2.04 1.70
CA ASP A 55 2.53 -3.33 1.81
C ASP A 55 1.59 -3.52 0.61
N PRO A 56 1.63 -4.66 -0.08
CA PRO A 56 0.81 -4.88 -1.27
C PRO A 56 -0.70 -4.94 -1.02
N ASN A 57 -1.11 -5.11 0.23
CA ASN A 57 -2.51 -5.31 0.61
C ASN A 57 -3.00 -4.31 1.67
N LYS A 58 -2.17 -4.04 2.69
CA LYS A 58 -2.53 -3.16 3.81
C LYS A 58 -2.07 -1.73 3.52
N PHE A 59 -2.98 -0.78 3.63
CA PHE A 59 -2.73 0.64 3.36
C PHE A 59 -2.25 0.91 1.93
N SER A 60 -2.72 0.07 1.00
CA SER A 60 -2.35 0.17 -0.41
C SER A 60 -3.43 0.87 -1.22
N ASN A 61 -3.09 1.98 -1.83
CA ASN A 61 -3.98 2.74 -2.71
C ASN A 61 -4.18 2.05 -4.07
N THR A 62 -3.29 1.15 -4.44
CA THR A 62 -3.29 0.46 -5.75
C THR A 62 -3.84 -0.96 -5.71
N ARG A 63 -4.06 -1.54 -4.51
CA ARG A 63 -4.57 -2.91 -4.35
C ARG A 63 -5.89 -3.14 -5.07
N ARG A 64 -6.83 -2.21 -4.94
CA ARG A 64 -8.14 -2.26 -5.61
C ARG A 64 -8.01 -2.30 -7.14
N PHE A 65 -7.17 -1.44 -7.69
CA PHE A 65 -6.93 -1.36 -9.13
C PHE A 65 -6.24 -2.61 -9.66
N TYR A 66 -5.23 -3.12 -8.95
CA TYR A 66 -4.59 -4.39 -9.29
C TYR A 66 -5.59 -5.55 -9.32
N ALA A 67 -6.49 -5.65 -8.34
CA ALA A 67 -7.52 -6.69 -8.30
C ALA A 67 -8.48 -6.62 -9.50
N ARG A 68 -8.66 -5.46 -10.10
CA ARG A 68 -9.48 -5.23 -11.28
C ARG A 68 -8.74 -5.39 -12.61
N GLY A 69 -7.52 -5.91 -12.58
CA GLY A 69 -6.74 -6.18 -13.79
C GLY A 69 -5.84 -5.04 -14.26
N TRP A 70 -5.72 -3.95 -13.49
CA TRP A 70 -4.71 -2.92 -13.76
C TRP A 70 -3.31 -3.49 -13.54
N SER A 71 -2.32 -2.89 -14.17
CA SER A 71 -0.91 -3.14 -13.92
C SER A 71 -0.18 -1.82 -13.66
N GLY A 72 1.02 -1.90 -13.12
CA GLY A 72 1.77 -0.70 -12.80
C GLY A 72 3.23 -0.91 -12.48
N ILE A 73 3.82 0.13 -11.92
CA ILE A 73 5.16 0.13 -11.36
C ILE A 73 5.02 0.39 -9.86
N ASN A 74 5.57 -0.52 -9.05
CA ASN A 74 5.70 -0.33 -7.61
C ASN A 74 7.15 -0.02 -7.27
N ILE A 75 7.37 1.04 -6.52
CA ILE A 75 8.69 1.49 -6.07
C ILE A 75 8.73 1.41 -4.55
N GLU A 76 9.61 0.56 -4.02
CA GLU A 76 9.73 0.34 -2.57
C GLU A 76 11.19 0.14 -2.18
N PRO A 77 11.79 1.05 -1.42
CA PRO A 77 13.20 0.94 -1.00
C PRO A 77 13.45 -0.13 0.07
N ASN A 78 12.46 -0.46 0.91
CA ASN A 78 12.62 -1.47 1.94
C ASN A 78 12.67 -2.87 1.30
N PRO A 79 13.79 -3.63 1.41
CA PRO A 79 13.93 -4.91 0.72
C PRO A 79 12.97 -6.00 1.20
N VAL A 80 12.51 -5.93 2.46
CA VAL A 80 11.52 -6.88 3.00
C VAL A 80 10.16 -6.61 2.36
N LYS A 81 9.72 -5.36 2.37
CA LYS A 81 8.46 -4.93 1.74
C LYS A 81 8.46 -5.16 0.23
N PHE A 82 9.58 -4.88 -0.42
CA PHE A 82 9.76 -5.16 -1.85
C PHE A 82 9.53 -6.63 -2.19
N ARG A 83 10.05 -7.57 -1.39
CA ARG A 83 9.80 -9.01 -1.60
C ARG A 83 8.31 -9.37 -1.48
N ASP A 84 7.62 -8.78 -0.51
CA ASP A 84 6.18 -8.99 -0.37
C ASP A 84 5.43 -8.47 -1.60
N ILE A 85 5.80 -7.30 -2.12
CA ILE A 85 5.23 -6.74 -3.34
C ILE A 85 5.48 -7.69 -4.53
N CYS A 86 6.69 -8.20 -4.72
CA CYS A 86 7.00 -9.14 -5.79
C CYS A 86 6.13 -10.40 -5.74
N ASN A 87 5.84 -10.90 -4.54
CA ASN A 87 5.00 -12.09 -4.35
C ASN A 87 3.52 -11.82 -4.70
N TRP A 88 3.00 -10.63 -4.39
CA TRP A 88 1.59 -10.29 -4.55
C TRP A 88 1.24 -9.52 -5.82
N ARG A 89 2.20 -8.84 -6.42
CA ARG A 89 2.05 -7.96 -7.58
C ARG A 89 2.84 -8.46 -8.78
N GLN A 90 2.62 -9.71 -9.17
CA GLN A 90 3.41 -10.40 -10.20
C GLN A 90 3.22 -9.84 -11.61
N ARG A 91 2.09 -9.16 -11.90
CA ARG A 91 1.87 -8.48 -13.18
C ARG A 91 2.57 -7.13 -13.27
N ASP A 92 3.03 -6.59 -12.15
CA ASP A 92 3.62 -5.28 -12.07
C ASP A 92 5.13 -5.33 -12.26
N VAL A 93 5.70 -4.21 -12.65
CA VAL A 93 7.13 -3.95 -12.55
C VAL A 93 7.43 -3.49 -11.13
N ASN A 94 8.24 -4.25 -10.40
CA ASN A 94 8.59 -3.94 -9.02
C ASN A 94 10.06 -3.53 -8.93
N LEU A 95 10.34 -2.38 -8.31
CA LEU A 95 11.67 -1.78 -8.22
C LEU A 95 12.06 -1.55 -6.75
N ASN A 96 13.18 -2.15 -6.34
CA ASN A 96 13.73 -1.94 -5.00
C ASN A 96 14.69 -0.73 -5.00
N VAL A 97 14.13 0.44 -5.16
CA VAL A 97 14.84 1.72 -5.21
C VAL A 97 14.06 2.80 -4.47
N GLY A 98 14.74 3.88 -4.10
CA GLY A 98 14.10 5.13 -3.65
C GLY A 98 13.94 6.10 -4.80
N VAL A 99 13.01 7.04 -4.67
CA VAL A 99 12.85 8.16 -5.60
C VAL A 99 13.49 9.42 -5.00
N GLY A 100 14.29 10.11 -5.76
CA GLY A 100 14.98 11.33 -5.33
C GLY A 100 15.24 12.28 -6.49
N PRO A 101 15.69 13.51 -6.19
CA PRO A 101 15.90 14.54 -7.22
C PRO A 101 17.08 14.25 -8.16
N ASN A 102 18.05 13.45 -7.70
CA ASN A 102 19.23 13.10 -8.47
C ASN A 102 19.56 11.61 -8.26
N PRO A 103 20.15 10.93 -9.25
CA PRO A 103 20.69 9.58 -9.06
C PRO A 103 21.79 9.59 -7.98
N ALA A 104 21.61 8.77 -6.96
CA ALA A 104 22.55 8.67 -5.85
C ALA A 104 22.46 7.28 -5.18
N VAL A 105 23.52 6.90 -4.47
CA VAL A 105 23.49 5.80 -3.51
C VAL A 105 23.51 6.39 -2.13
N LEU A 106 22.41 6.19 -1.39
CA LEU A 106 22.23 6.75 -0.06
C LEU A 106 21.95 5.64 0.95
N PRO A 107 22.35 5.81 2.22
CA PRO A 107 21.95 4.90 3.28
C PRO A 107 20.43 4.92 3.46
N PHE A 108 19.82 3.74 3.58
CA PHE A 108 18.40 3.60 3.88
C PHE A 108 18.24 2.93 5.24
N TYR A 109 17.58 3.63 6.16
CA TYR A 109 17.36 3.16 7.52
C TYR A 109 15.93 2.60 7.64
N VAL A 110 15.84 1.33 8.04
CA VAL A 110 14.56 0.69 8.36
C VAL A 110 14.34 0.81 9.86
N ILE A 111 13.28 1.47 10.26
CA ILE A 111 12.86 1.53 11.66
C ILE A 111 11.92 0.36 11.90
N ASP A 112 12.35 -0.54 12.78
CA ASP A 112 11.51 -1.64 13.23
C ASP A 112 10.62 -1.11 14.37
N PRO A 113 9.29 -1.11 14.22
CA PRO A 113 8.39 -0.64 15.25
C PRO A 113 8.39 -1.51 16.52
N ASP A 114 8.96 -2.73 16.44
CA ASP A 114 9.05 -3.66 17.57
C ASP A 114 10.39 -3.56 18.33
N THR A 115 11.28 -2.68 17.93
CA THR A 115 12.52 -2.33 18.62
C THR A 115 12.44 -0.95 19.26
#